data_602d4ad886266678cdda7c6083c5d0ed
#
_entry.id   602d4ad886266678cdda7c6083c5d0ed
#
_cell.length_a   1.000
_cell.length_b   1.000
_cell.length_c   1.000
_cell.angle_alpha   90.00
_cell.angle_beta   90.00
_cell.angle_gamma   90.00
#
_symmetry.space_group_name_H-M   'P 1'
#
loop_
_entity.id
_entity.type
_entity.pdbx_description
1 polymer ?
#
loop_
_entity_poly.entity_id
_entity_poly.type
_entity_poly.pdbx_seq_one_letter_code
_entity_poly.pdbx_strand_id
1 'polypeptide(L)' 'VAITYFTGNGYACTHTTIVEIDPVYRRLRTEDGIIRFKDLWDVVCE' A
#
# COMPACT_ATOMS: atom_id res chain seq x y z
N VAL A 1 3.31 9.63 -0.21
CA VAL A 1 4.21 8.52 -0.51
C VAL A 1 3.82 7.85 -1.81
N ALA A 2 4.77 7.20 -2.45
CA ALA A 2 4.54 6.37 -3.61
C ALA A 2 4.56 4.91 -3.17
N ILE A 3 3.48 4.18 -3.42
CA ILE A 3 3.34 2.79 -3.02
C ILE A 3 3.23 1.91 -4.25
N THR A 4 4.10 0.90 -4.33
CA THR A 4 4.04 -0.12 -5.36
C THR A 4 3.49 -1.40 -4.76
N TYR A 5 2.46 -1.96 -5.37
CA TYR A 5 1.79 -3.13 -4.86
C TYR A 5 1.36 -4.07 -5.99
N PHE A 6 1.16 -5.33 -5.62
CA PHE A 6 0.74 -6.37 -6.56
C PHE A 6 -0.78 -6.38 -6.71
N THR A 7 -1.25 -6.38 -7.97
CA THR A 7 -2.68 -6.31 -8.28
C THR A 7 -3.29 -7.65 -8.71
N GLY A 8 -2.48 -8.70 -8.77
CA GLY A 8 -2.90 -9.99 -9.32
C GLY A 8 -2.54 -10.15 -10.79
N ASN A 9 -2.44 -9.05 -11.54
CA ASN A 9 -2.03 -9.07 -12.95
C ASN A 9 -0.64 -8.46 -13.17
N GLY A 10 -0.08 -7.89 -12.12
CA GLY A 10 1.22 -7.21 -12.19
C GLY A 10 1.32 -6.21 -11.05
N TYR A 11 2.26 -5.30 -11.14
CA TYR A 11 2.47 -4.28 -10.12
C TYR A 11 1.85 -2.96 -10.56
N ALA A 12 1.33 -2.23 -9.59
CA ALA A 12 0.82 -0.88 -9.79
C ALA A 12 1.47 0.06 -8.79
N CYS A 13 1.63 1.32 -9.17
CA CYS A 13 2.17 2.34 -8.30
C CYS A 13 1.11 3.43 -8.09
N THR A 14 0.91 3.83 -6.85
CA THR A 14 -0.01 4.90 -6.51
C THR A 14 0.67 5.93 -5.62
N HIS A 15 0.31 7.19 -5.81
CA HIS A 15 0.74 8.28 -4.93
C HIS A 15 -0.41 8.58 -3.98
N THR A 16 -0.21 8.36 -2.71
CA THR A 16 -1.25 8.52 -1.71
C THR A 16 -0.67 8.86 -0.35
N THR A 17 -1.54 9.17 0.59
CA THR A 17 -1.14 9.42 1.98
C THR A 17 -1.53 8.24 2.84
N ILE A 18 -0.58 7.75 3.62
CA ILE A 18 -0.84 6.68 4.58
C ILE A 18 -1.63 7.28 5.75
N VAL A 19 -2.80 6.71 6.02
CA VAL A 19 -3.67 7.14 7.12
C VAL A 19 -3.37 6.32 8.37
N GLU A 20 -3.20 5.00 8.20
CA GLU A 20 -2.99 4.11 9.33
C GLU A 20 -2.26 2.85 8.89
N ILE A 21 -1.42 2.33 9.77
CA ILE A 21 -0.77 1.03 9.59
C ILE A 21 -1.37 0.09 10.63
N ASP A 22 -1.95 -1.02 10.18
CA ASP A 22 -2.55 -2.03 11.06
C ASP A 22 -1.68 -3.29 11.07
N PRO A 23 -0.83 -3.46 12.09
CA PRO A 23 0.05 -4.63 12.17
C PRO A 23 -0.69 -5.90 12.59
N VAL A 24 -1.87 -5.78 13.21
CA VAL A 24 -2.65 -6.93 13.66
C VAL A 24 -3.25 -7.66 12.47
N TYR A 25 -3.90 -6.93 11.58
CA TYR A 25 -4.51 -7.49 10.38
C TYR A 25 -3.57 -7.42 9.17
N ARG A 26 -2.39 -6.86 9.34
CA ARG A 26 -1.37 -6.71 8.30
C ARG A 26 -1.92 -5.98 7.09
N ARG A 27 -2.45 -4.80 7.35
CA ARG A 27 -3.03 -3.94 6.33
C ARG A 27 -2.48 -2.53 6.47
N LEU A 28 -2.36 -1.87 5.31
CA LEU A 28 -1.99 -0.47 5.23
C LEU A 28 -3.20 0.30 4.73
N ARG A 29 -3.68 1.24 5.53
CA ARG A 29 -4.81 2.07 5.12
C ARG A 29 -4.29 3.39 4.57
N THR A 30 -4.78 3.73 3.38
CA THR A 30 -4.44 4.97 2.70
C THR A 30 -5.72 5.75 2.38
N GLU A 31 -5.56 6.97 1.92
CA GLU A 31 -6.70 7.78 1.48
C GLU A 31 -7.45 7.14 0.30
N ASP A 32 -6.77 6.33 -0.49
CA ASP A 32 -7.36 5.69 -1.67
C ASP A 32 -7.92 4.29 -1.38
N GLY A 33 -7.66 3.74 -0.20
CA GLY A 33 -8.14 2.43 0.16
C GLY A 33 -7.16 1.64 1.02
N ILE A 34 -7.36 0.33 1.07
CA ILE A 34 -6.56 -0.56 1.92
C ILE A 34 -5.69 -1.46 1.05
N ILE A 35 -4.41 -1.55 1.41
CA ILE A 35 -3.44 -2.42 0.74
C ILE A 35 -2.98 -3.45 1.77
N ARG A 36 -3.08 -4.73 1.43
CA ARG A 36 -2.61 -5.80 2.31
C ARG A 36 -1.08 -5.88 2.25
N PHE A 37 -0.45 -6.18 3.39
CA PHE A 37 1.00 -6.29 3.44
C PHE A 37 1.55 -7.34 2.48
N LYS A 38 0.82 -8.42 2.24
CA LYS A 38 1.24 -9.46 1.31
C LYS A 38 1.35 -8.97 -0.14
N ASP A 39 0.61 -7.94 -0.47
CA ASP A 39 0.60 -7.34 -1.81
C ASP A 39 1.54 -6.15 -1.90
N LEU A 40 2.05 -5.68 -0.78
CA LEU A 40 2.93 -4.52 -0.73
C LEU A 40 4.30 -4.89 -1.24
N TRP A 41 4.80 -4.12 -2.21
CA TRP A 41 6.14 -4.35 -2.76
C TRP A 41 7.13 -3.31 -2.26
N ASP A 42 6.78 -2.04 -2.39
CA ASP A 42 7.69 -0.95 -2.02
C ASP A 42 6.92 0.30 -1.62
N VAL A 43 7.50 1.07 -0.72
CA VAL A 43 6.95 2.36 -0.28
C VAL A 43 8.09 3.36 -0.31
N VAL A 44 7.91 4.42 -1.08
CA VAL A 44 8.90 5.49 -1.20
C VAL A 44 8.30 6.77 -0.62
N CYS A 45 8.98 7.36 0.36
CA CYS A 45 8.60 8.65 0.91
C CYS A 45 9.02 9.75 -0.05
N GLU A 46 8.06 10.57 -0.44
CA GLU A 46 8.28 11.70 -1.33
C GLU A 46 8.31 13.02 -0.59
#